data_5db1b04c2ad1c312535f4d0d300e9033
#
_entry.id   5db1b04c2ad1c312535f4d0d300e9033
#
_cell.length_a   1.000
_cell.length_b   1.000
_cell.length_c   1.000
_cell.angle_alpha   90.00
_cell.angle_beta   90.00
_cell.angle_gamma   90.00
#
_symmetry.space_group_name_H-M   'P 1'
#
loop_
_entity.id
_entity.type
_entity.pdbx_description
1 polymer ?
#
loop_
_entity_poly.entity_id
_entity_poly.type
_entity_poly.pdbx_seq_one_letter_code
_entity_poly.pdbx_strand_id
1 'polypeptide(L)'
;MYKRQLLDKAERVITGNPWQAYVKISDGCSNRCAYCAIPLIRGDQKSRTIEDIMEEVNHLASIGVKELTLIAQDTTKYGLDNYGELMLPELLRQVSKVEGLHWIRVLYMYPDEIVDDVLQAMSESEKIVPYFDIPMQHANNRLLKLMNRRGPKEDVLKVVDKIHTTVSYTHLR
;
A
#
# COMPACT_ATOMS: atom_id res chain seq x y z
N MET A 1 -8.63 22.99 14.55
CA MET A 1 -8.29 22.64 13.17
C MET A 1 -6.82 22.25 13.14
N TYR A 2 -6.49 20.95 13.21
CA TYR A 2 -5.11 20.49 13.14
C TYR A 2 -4.58 20.82 11.75
N LYS A 3 -3.55 21.67 11.68
CA LYS A 3 -2.84 21.90 10.42
C LYS A 3 -2.29 20.55 9.97
N ARG A 4 -2.70 20.12 8.78
CA ARG A 4 -2.15 18.97 8.09
C ARG A 4 -0.64 19.16 8.03
N GLN A 5 0.10 18.37 8.76
CA GLN A 5 1.55 18.33 8.59
C GLN A 5 1.77 17.78 7.18
N LEU A 6 2.12 18.67 6.26
CA LEU A 6 2.80 18.26 5.05
C LEU A 6 3.96 17.39 5.49
N LEU A 7 4.20 16.31 4.76
CA LEU A 7 5.38 15.47 4.97
C LEU A 7 6.60 16.34 4.66
N ASP A 8 7.02 17.13 5.66
CA ASP A 8 8.23 17.93 5.53
C ASP A 8 9.41 16.99 5.29
N LYS A 9 10.34 17.40 4.44
CA LYS A 9 11.63 16.75 4.17
C LYS A 9 12.56 16.84 5.40
N ALA A 10 12.05 16.46 6.56
CA ALA A 10 12.85 16.36 7.77
C ALA A 10 13.71 15.10 7.71
N GLU A 11 14.97 15.22 8.07
CA GLU A 11 15.85 14.07 8.23
C GLU A 11 15.19 13.06 9.16
N ARG A 12 14.93 11.88 8.62
CA ARG A 12 14.22 10.84 9.32
C ARG A 12 15.16 10.10 10.26
N VAL A 13 14.87 10.15 11.55
CA VAL A 13 15.56 9.33 12.55
C VAL A 13 14.92 7.96 12.64
N ILE A 14 15.67 6.90 12.33
CA ILE A 14 15.24 5.52 12.53
C ILE A 14 15.44 5.16 13.99
N THR A 15 14.34 5.02 14.74
CA THR A 15 14.35 4.69 16.17
C THR A 15 14.19 3.20 16.47
N GLY A 16 13.91 2.38 15.45
CA GLY A 16 13.72 0.93 15.54
C GLY A 16 14.92 0.14 15.01
N ASN A 17 14.64 -1.02 14.41
CA ASN A 17 15.66 -1.82 13.75
C ASN A 17 16.30 -1.05 12.59
N PRO A 18 17.63 -0.91 12.54
CA PRO A 18 18.31 -0.09 11.53
C PRO A 18 18.19 -0.64 10.11
N TRP A 19 17.82 -1.93 9.96
CA TRP A 19 17.66 -2.57 8.65
C TRP A 19 16.21 -2.56 8.14
N GLN A 20 15.24 -2.04 8.90
CA GLN A 20 13.83 -1.99 8.51
C GLN A 20 13.29 -0.55 8.56
N ALA A 21 12.54 -0.16 7.53
CA ALA A 21 11.87 1.14 7.50
C ALA A 21 10.48 1.05 6.88
N TYR A 22 9.58 1.91 7.38
CA TYR A 22 8.27 2.13 6.79
C TYR A 22 8.32 3.40 5.94
N VAL A 23 7.79 3.34 4.73
CA VAL A 23 7.64 4.52 3.86
C VAL A 23 6.16 4.75 3.61
N LYS A 24 5.67 5.91 4.06
CA LYS A 24 4.29 6.31 3.82
C LYS A 24 4.16 6.89 2.41
N ILE A 25 3.37 6.22 1.55
CA ILE A 25 3.19 6.61 0.16
C ILE A 25 2.01 7.55 -0.07
N SER A 26 1.02 7.54 0.85
CA SER A 26 -0.09 8.50 0.85
C SER A 26 -0.62 8.75 2.27
N ASP A 27 -1.40 9.81 2.46
CA ASP A 27 -2.09 10.14 3.71
C ASP A 27 -3.58 10.40 3.45
N GLY A 28 -4.43 10.13 4.46
CA GLY A 28 -5.89 10.20 4.30
C GLY A 28 -6.47 9.02 3.54
N CYS A 29 -7.80 8.96 3.40
CA CYS A 29 -8.50 7.86 2.74
C CYS A 29 -9.83 8.32 2.17
N SER A 30 -10.12 7.94 0.93
CA SER A 30 -11.35 8.29 0.21
C SER A 30 -12.40 7.18 0.21
N ASN A 31 -12.21 6.06 0.94
CA ASN A 31 -13.12 4.91 0.91
C ASN A 31 -14.43 5.13 1.68
N ARG A 32 -14.46 6.07 2.65
CA ARG A 32 -15.67 6.44 3.37
C ARG A 32 -16.40 5.27 4.04
N CYS A 33 -15.67 4.27 4.57
CA CYS A 33 -16.27 3.17 5.33
C CYS A 33 -17.08 3.71 6.52
N ALA A 34 -18.28 3.18 6.75
CA ALA A 34 -19.26 3.73 7.70
C ALA A 34 -18.77 3.77 9.16
N TYR A 35 -17.81 2.94 9.52
CA TYR A 35 -17.23 2.84 10.87
C TYR A 35 -15.90 3.59 11.03
N CYS A 36 -15.40 4.25 9.97
CA CYS A 36 -14.05 4.79 9.93
C CYS A 36 -14.03 6.32 10.05
N ALA A 37 -13.27 6.83 11.03
CA ALA A 37 -13.10 8.25 11.25
C ALA A 37 -11.94 8.88 10.43
N ILE A 38 -11.15 8.09 9.72
CA ILE A 38 -9.97 8.59 8.99
C ILE A 38 -10.30 9.71 8.01
N PRO A 39 -11.36 9.64 7.17
CA PRO A 39 -11.69 10.74 6.28
C PRO A 39 -12.01 12.06 7.00
N LEU A 40 -12.53 11.98 8.24
CA LEU A 40 -12.83 13.17 9.06
C LEU A 40 -11.57 13.74 9.71
N ILE A 41 -10.62 12.90 10.10
CA ILE A 41 -9.39 13.28 10.81
C ILE A 41 -8.30 13.70 9.84
N ARG A 42 -8.09 12.92 8.77
CA ARG A 42 -6.99 13.08 7.81
C ARG A 42 -7.42 13.62 6.45
N GLY A 43 -8.73 13.65 6.18
CA GLY A 43 -9.30 14.04 4.90
C GLY A 43 -9.18 12.95 3.83
N ASP A 44 -9.43 13.34 2.57
CA ASP A 44 -9.30 12.47 1.42
C ASP A 44 -7.84 12.08 1.17
N GLN A 45 -7.64 10.97 0.46
CA GLN A 45 -6.31 10.48 0.12
C GLN A 45 -5.51 11.53 -0.63
N LYS A 46 -4.25 11.66 -0.25
CA LYS A 46 -3.22 12.45 -0.93
C LYS A 46 -1.96 11.62 -1.07
N SER A 47 -1.70 11.24 -2.30
CA SER A 47 -0.51 10.48 -2.67
C SER A 47 0.71 11.39 -2.76
N ARG A 48 1.86 10.87 -2.35
CA ARG A 48 3.16 11.46 -2.65
C ARG A 48 3.52 11.18 -4.10
N THR A 49 4.37 11.99 -4.69
CA THR A 49 4.89 11.68 -6.03
C THR A 49 5.88 10.52 -5.97
N ILE A 50 6.04 9.82 -7.09
CA ILE A 50 7.01 8.71 -7.19
C ILE A 50 8.42 9.21 -6.90
N GLU A 51 8.77 10.39 -7.41
CA GLU A 51 10.10 11.00 -7.25
C GLU A 51 10.41 11.25 -5.76
N ASP A 52 9.44 11.82 -5.02
CA ASP A 52 9.59 12.08 -3.58
C ASP A 52 9.75 10.78 -2.77
N ILE A 53 9.00 9.74 -3.12
CA ILE A 53 9.13 8.42 -2.49
C ILE A 53 10.49 7.79 -2.82
N MET A 54 10.93 7.87 -4.08
CA MET A 54 12.20 7.30 -4.52
C MET A 54 13.40 8.01 -3.91
N GLU A 55 13.33 9.33 -3.67
CA GLU A 55 14.36 10.08 -2.93
C GLU A 55 14.52 9.48 -1.52
N GLU A 56 13.42 9.30 -0.78
CA GLU A 56 13.43 8.70 0.56
C GLU A 56 13.92 7.24 0.53
N VAL A 57 13.45 6.43 -0.41
CA VAL A 57 13.83 5.01 -0.54
C VAL A 57 15.33 4.85 -0.82
N ASN A 58 15.88 5.65 -1.74
CA ASN A 58 17.31 5.62 -2.03
C ASN A 58 18.15 6.06 -0.82
N HIS A 59 17.72 7.09 -0.09
CA HIS A 59 18.38 7.49 1.14
C HIS A 59 18.36 6.37 2.19
N LEU A 60 17.20 5.74 2.43
CA LEU A 60 17.07 4.62 3.38
C LEU A 60 17.98 3.44 3.00
N ALA A 61 18.03 3.09 1.71
CA ALA A 61 18.92 2.03 1.22
C ALA A 61 20.41 2.39 1.45
N SER A 62 20.79 3.65 1.22
CA SER A 62 22.18 4.12 1.40
C SER A 62 22.66 4.06 2.84
N ILE A 63 21.78 4.23 3.82
CA ILE A 63 22.10 4.13 5.26
C ILE A 63 21.94 2.70 5.82
N GLY A 64 21.68 1.69 4.95
CA GLY A 64 21.73 0.28 5.31
C GLY A 64 20.39 -0.39 5.57
N VAL A 65 19.25 0.25 5.29
CA VAL A 65 17.94 -0.39 5.34
C VAL A 65 17.89 -1.54 4.32
N LYS A 66 17.39 -2.71 4.75
CA LYS A 66 17.29 -3.94 3.95
C LYS A 66 15.84 -4.33 3.67
N GLU A 67 14.94 -4.06 4.59
CA GLU A 67 13.51 -4.29 4.44
C GLU A 67 12.76 -2.96 4.42
N LEU A 68 11.99 -2.75 3.36
CA LEU A 68 11.13 -1.59 3.18
C LEU A 68 9.66 -2.02 3.24
N THR A 69 8.87 -1.33 4.05
CA THR A 69 7.42 -1.54 4.10
C THR A 69 6.70 -0.29 3.60
N LEU A 70 6.01 -0.40 2.46
CA LEU A 70 5.17 0.65 1.92
C LEU A 70 3.82 0.65 2.64
N ILE A 71 3.43 1.82 3.16
CA ILE A 71 2.19 1.97 3.94
C ILE A 71 1.36 3.17 3.49
N ALA A 72 0.04 3.04 3.65
CA ALA A 72 -0.96 4.10 3.56
C ALA A 72 -2.19 3.66 4.36
N GLN A 73 -3.28 4.43 4.35
CA GLN A 73 -4.59 3.93 4.79
C GLN A 73 -5.25 3.00 3.73
N ASP A 74 -4.89 3.19 2.47
CA ASP A 74 -5.21 2.34 1.34
C ASP A 74 -4.08 2.50 0.31
N THR A 75 -3.22 1.49 0.21
CA THR A 75 -2.08 1.51 -0.71
C THR A 75 -2.48 1.24 -2.15
N THR A 76 -3.60 0.51 -2.36
CA THR A 76 -4.04 0.13 -3.72
C THR A 76 -4.51 1.31 -4.55
N LYS A 77 -4.99 2.39 -3.89
CA LYS A 77 -5.39 3.64 -4.57
C LYS A 77 -4.27 4.65 -4.77
N TYR A 78 -3.04 4.27 -4.47
CA TYR A 78 -1.92 5.17 -4.66
C TYR A 78 -1.86 5.70 -6.10
N GLY A 79 -1.72 7.01 -6.23
CA GLY A 79 -1.60 7.72 -7.50
C GLY A 79 -2.92 8.23 -8.10
N LEU A 80 -4.06 7.66 -7.73
CA LEU A 80 -5.34 8.01 -8.35
C LEU A 80 -5.70 9.50 -8.20
N ASP A 81 -5.29 10.15 -7.11
CA ASP A 81 -5.59 11.54 -6.81
C ASP A 81 -4.68 12.55 -7.50
N ASN A 82 -3.45 12.20 -7.83
CA ASN A 82 -2.45 13.11 -8.41
C ASN A 82 -2.03 12.73 -9.84
N TYR A 83 -2.10 11.45 -10.24
CA TYR A 83 -1.80 10.99 -11.60
C TYR A 83 -3.07 10.65 -12.41
N GLY A 84 -4.21 10.47 -11.75
CA GLY A 84 -5.47 10.07 -12.39
C GLY A 84 -5.59 8.56 -12.65
N GLU A 85 -4.60 7.78 -12.24
CA GLU A 85 -4.55 6.32 -12.40
C GLU A 85 -3.89 5.64 -11.21
N LEU A 86 -4.03 4.30 -11.12
CA LEU A 86 -3.47 3.50 -10.04
C LEU A 86 -1.97 3.28 -10.28
N MET A 87 -1.11 3.95 -9.51
CA MET A 87 0.34 3.97 -9.71
C MET A 87 1.12 3.01 -8.80
N LEU A 88 0.44 2.20 -7.99
CA LEU A 88 1.14 1.23 -7.13
C LEU A 88 2.00 0.24 -7.93
N PRO A 89 1.56 -0.32 -9.08
CA PRO A 89 2.40 -1.21 -9.89
C PRO A 89 3.70 -0.54 -10.34
N GLU A 90 3.62 0.68 -10.86
CA GLU A 90 4.79 1.42 -11.32
C GLU A 90 5.74 1.75 -10.16
N LEU A 91 5.20 2.18 -9.02
CA LEU A 91 6.00 2.42 -7.82
C LEU A 91 6.75 1.15 -7.38
N LEU A 92 6.08 -0.01 -7.38
CA LEU A 92 6.69 -1.29 -7.03
C LEU A 92 7.83 -1.66 -7.97
N ARG A 93 7.64 -1.48 -9.29
CA ARG A 93 8.69 -1.72 -10.29
C ARG A 93 9.90 -0.80 -10.10
N GLN A 94 9.69 0.45 -9.71
CA GLN A 94 10.80 1.37 -9.45
C GLN A 94 11.52 1.06 -8.15
N VAL A 95 10.80 0.85 -7.06
CA VAL A 95 11.39 0.52 -5.75
C VAL A 95 12.16 -0.81 -5.79
N SER A 96 11.69 -1.80 -6.57
CA SER A 96 12.37 -3.09 -6.69
C SER A 96 13.75 -3.00 -7.36
N LYS A 97 14.00 -1.96 -8.15
CA LYS A 97 15.31 -1.72 -8.80
C LYS A 97 16.35 -1.11 -7.86
N VAL A 98 15.93 -0.61 -6.69
CA VAL A 98 16.86 0.04 -5.75
C VAL A 98 17.83 -0.99 -5.19
N GLU A 99 19.12 -0.71 -5.37
CA GLU A 99 20.19 -1.55 -4.82
C GLU A 99 20.24 -1.47 -3.29
N GLY A 100 20.65 -2.57 -2.67
CA GLY A 100 20.76 -2.65 -1.21
C GLY A 100 19.49 -3.07 -0.49
N LEU A 101 18.29 -2.93 -1.08
CA LEU A 101 17.06 -3.50 -0.56
C LEU A 101 16.98 -5.00 -0.87
N HIS A 102 16.55 -5.79 0.13
CA HIS A 102 16.33 -7.24 0.00
C HIS A 102 14.86 -7.58 -0.02
N TRP A 103 14.03 -6.87 0.78
CA TRP A 103 12.60 -7.14 0.89
C TRP A 103 11.79 -5.85 0.81
N ILE A 104 10.73 -5.90 0.03
CA ILE A 104 9.74 -4.85 -0.13
C ILE A 104 8.38 -5.43 0.22
N ARG A 105 7.74 -4.86 1.22
CA ARG A 105 6.42 -5.28 1.71
C ARG A 105 5.41 -4.18 1.45
N VAL A 106 4.18 -4.57 1.10
CA VAL A 106 3.04 -3.64 0.98
C VAL A 106 1.99 -4.03 2.00
N LEU A 107 1.51 -3.05 2.78
CA LEU A 107 0.42 -3.27 3.73
C LEU A 107 -0.82 -2.46 3.35
N TYR A 108 -1.97 -2.84 3.93
CA TYR A 108 -3.26 -2.13 3.80
C TYR A 108 -3.77 -2.08 2.36
N MET A 109 -3.85 -3.24 1.72
CA MET A 109 -4.35 -3.39 0.34
C MET A 109 -5.86 -3.60 0.35
N TYR A 110 -6.60 -2.72 -0.32
CA TYR A 110 -8.05 -2.87 -0.43
C TYR A 110 -8.40 -3.86 -1.56
N PRO A 111 -9.26 -4.88 -1.33
CA PRO A 111 -9.40 -6.00 -2.26
C PRO A 111 -9.91 -5.63 -3.65
N ASP A 112 -10.82 -4.65 -3.76
CA ASP A 112 -11.45 -4.26 -5.03
C ASP A 112 -10.51 -3.47 -5.97
N GLU A 113 -9.38 -3.00 -5.50
CA GLU A 113 -8.38 -2.27 -6.29
C GLU A 113 -7.07 -3.09 -6.47
N ILE A 114 -7.06 -4.37 -6.08
CA ILE A 114 -5.97 -5.29 -6.41
C ILE A 114 -6.18 -5.77 -7.85
N VAL A 115 -5.72 -4.95 -8.79
CA VAL A 115 -5.79 -5.24 -10.22
C VAL A 115 -4.69 -6.19 -10.67
N ASP A 116 -4.84 -6.80 -11.84
CA ASP A 116 -3.89 -7.79 -12.36
C ASP A 116 -2.47 -7.22 -12.50
N ASP A 117 -2.32 -5.94 -12.82
CA ASP A 117 -1.01 -5.27 -12.93
C ASP A 117 -0.28 -5.15 -11.57
N VAL A 118 -1.01 -5.01 -10.45
CA VAL A 118 -0.41 -5.08 -9.11
C VAL A 118 0.18 -6.47 -8.86
N LEU A 119 -0.58 -7.53 -9.16
CA LEU A 119 -0.13 -8.91 -8.98
C LEU A 119 1.05 -9.22 -9.89
N GLN A 120 1.01 -8.75 -11.13
CA GLN A 120 2.11 -8.89 -12.07
C GLN A 120 3.37 -8.18 -11.56
N ALA A 121 3.27 -6.90 -11.16
CA ALA A 121 4.40 -6.16 -10.62
C ALA A 121 5.01 -6.83 -9.37
N MET A 122 4.18 -7.45 -8.53
CA MET A 122 4.65 -8.20 -7.36
C MET A 122 5.37 -9.50 -7.75
N SER A 123 4.97 -10.15 -8.85
CA SER A 123 5.60 -11.38 -9.34
C SER A 123 6.88 -11.13 -10.15
N GLU A 124 7.10 -9.93 -10.68
CA GLU A 124 8.25 -9.55 -11.50
C GLU A 124 9.57 -9.46 -10.70
N SER A 125 9.51 -9.38 -9.36
CA SER A 125 10.71 -9.17 -8.53
C SER A 125 10.71 -10.02 -7.28
N GLU A 126 11.75 -10.81 -7.09
CA GLU A 126 11.98 -11.60 -5.87
C GLU A 126 12.16 -10.75 -4.61
N LYS A 127 12.43 -9.44 -4.75
CA LYS A 127 12.52 -8.51 -3.62
C LYS A 127 11.14 -8.19 -3.04
N ILE A 128 10.07 -8.27 -3.85
CA ILE A 128 8.72 -7.97 -3.38
C ILE A 128 8.17 -9.21 -2.68
N VAL A 129 7.96 -9.08 -1.38
CA VAL A 129 7.48 -10.19 -0.55
C VAL A 129 6.07 -10.58 -0.97
N PRO A 130 5.78 -11.86 -1.27
CA PRO A 130 4.44 -12.35 -1.63
C PRO A 130 3.52 -12.42 -0.40
N TYR A 131 3.30 -11.28 0.22
CA TYR A 131 2.49 -11.10 1.40
C TYR A 131 1.39 -10.08 1.13
N PHE A 132 0.14 -10.43 1.41
CA PHE A 132 -1.02 -9.56 1.21
C PHE A 132 -1.73 -9.31 2.53
N ASP A 133 -1.83 -8.05 2.90
CA ASP A 133 -2.60 -7.57 4.05
C ASP A 133 -3.91 -6.96 3.54
N ILE A 134 -4.98 -7.78 3.55
CA ILE A 134 -6.28 -7.45 2.95
C ILE A 134 -7.37 -7.42 4.03
N PRO A 135 -7.88 -6.24 4.40
CA PRO A 135 -8.94 -6.10 5.41
C PRO A 135 -10.30 -6.50 4.83
N MET A 136 -10.66 -7.76 4.92
CA MET A 136 -11.95 -8.31 4.43
C MET A 136 -13.17 -7.76 5.20
N GLN A 137 -13.00 -7.38 6.44
CA GLN A 137 -13.99 -6.82 7.37
C GLN A 137 -15.14 -7.79 7.74
N HIS A 138 -15.84 -8.36 6.77
CA HIS A 138 -16.93 -9.30 6.98
C HIS A 138 -17.18 -10.19 5.77
N ALA A 139 -17.81 -11.36 6.00
CA ALA A 139 -18.18 -12.32 4.94
C ALA A 139 -19.68 -12.30 4.58
N ASN A 140 -20.47 -11.38 5.11
CA ASN A 140 -21.89 -11.24 4.80
C ASN A 140 -22.14 -9.98 3.96
N ASN A 141 -22.71 -10.14 2.76
CA ASN A 141 -22.91 -9.06 1.80
C ASN A 141 -23.80 -7.92 2.33
N ARG A 142 -24.82 -8.23 3.17
CA ARG A 142 -25.66 -7.19 3.79
C ARG A 142 -24.85 -6.33 4.75
N LEU A 143 -23.97 -6.92 5.54
CA LEU A 143 -23.12 -6.18 6.47
C LEU A 143 -22.04 -5.41 5.73
N LEU A 144 -21.41 -5.97 4.69
CA LEU A 144 -20.46 -5.25 3.86
C LEU A 144 -21.09 -3.98 3.26
N LYS A 145 -22.33 -4.09 2.77
CA LYS A 145 -23.09 -2.93 2.26
C LYS A 145 -23.37 -1.88 3.35
N LEU A 146 -23.77 -2.30 4.55
CA LEU A 146 -23.98 -1.40 5.69
C LEU A 146 -22.68 -0.70 6.14
N MET A 147 -21.55 -1.40 6.01
CA MET A 147 -20.21 -0.86 6.29
C MET A 147 -19.69 0.07 5.18
N ASN A 148 -20.46 0.29 4.12
CA ASN A 148 -20.03 1.00 2.91
C ASN A 148 -18.76 0.41 2.30
N ARG A 149 -18.66 -0.94 2.33
CA ARG A 149 -17.60 -1.67 1.62
C ARG A 149 -18.03 -1.92 0.19
N ARG A 150 -17.10 -1.75 -0.75
CA ARG A 150 -17.36 -2.02 -2.17
C ARG A 150 -17.29 -3.51 -2.44
N GLY A 151 -18.10 -3.95 -3.36
CA GLY A 151 -18.17 -5.33 -3.79
C GLY A 151 -18.74 -6.30 -2.75
N PRO A 152 -19.31 -7.41 -3.22
CA PRO A 152 -19.70 -8.53 -2.39
C PRO A 152 -18.50 -9.42 -2.01
N LYS A 153 -18.69 -10.33 -1.06
CA LYS A 153 -17.66 -11.30 -0.64
C LYS A 153 -17.09 -12.13 -1.79
N GLU A 154 -17.93 -12.40 -2.80
CA GLU A 154 -17.56 -13.18 -3.98
C GLU A 154 -16.41 -12.52 -4.78
N ASP A 155 -16.34 -11.19 -4.80
CA ASP A 155 -15.27 -10.46 -5.47
C ASP A 155 -13.98 -10.57 -4.67
N VAL A 156 -14.06 -10.53 -3.34
CA VAL A 156 -12.89 -10.78 -2.48
C VAL A 156 -12.34 -12.19 -2.70
N LEU A 157 -13.22 -13.20 -2.79
CA LEU A 157 -12.79 -14.58 -3.07
C LEU A 157 -12.10 -14.70 -4.43
N LYS A 158 -12.61 -14.05 -5.48
CA LYS A 158 -11.94 -14.00 -6.78
C LYS A 158 -10.54 -13.39 -6.72
N VAL A 159 -10.38 -12.33 -5.92
CA VAL A 159 -9.05 -11.72 -5.72
C VAL A 159 -8.11 -12.68 -5.02
N VAL A 160 -8.58 -13.38 -3.98
CA VAL A 160 -7.79 -14.41 -3.29
C VAL A 160 -7.34 -15.52 -4.24
N ASP A 161 -8.26 -16.02 -5.09
CA ASP A 161 -7.94 -17.05 -6.09
C ASP A 161 -6.92 -16.53 -7.12
N LYS A 162 -7.05 -15.28 -7.59
CA LYS A 162 -6.07 -14.64 -8.46
C LYS A 162 -4.69 -14.55 -7.80
N ILE A 163 -4.62 -14.11 -6.54
CA ILE A 163 -3.37 -14.04 -5.77
C ILE A 163 -2.70 -15.42 -5.74
N HIS A 164 -3.44 -16.48 -5.41
CA HIS A 164 -2.90 -17.83 -5.34
C HIS A 164 -2.39 -18.36 -6.69
N THR A 165 -3.02 -17.94 -7.79
CA THR A 165 -2.63 -18.40 -9.14
C THR A 165 -1.47 -17.60 -9.73
N THR A 166 -1.33 -16.32 -9.36
CA THR A 166 -0.32 -15.43 -9.96
C THR A 166 0.95 -15.36 -9.12
N VAL A 167 0.82 -15.41 -7.79
CA VAL A 167 1.94 -15.30 -6.85
C VAL A 167 2.09 -16.64 -6.14
N SER A 168 3.06 -17.44 -6.55
CA SER A 168 3.18 -18.87 -6.26
C SER A 168 3.39 -19.27 -4.80
N TYR A 169 3.58 -18.32 -3.88
CA TYR A 169 3.72 -18.59 -2.45
C TYR A 169 3.19 -17.42 -1.62
N THR A 170 1.96 -17.55 -1.13
CA THR A 170 1.31 -16.50 -0.32
C THR A 170 0.90 -17.01 1.04
N HIS A 171 1.27 -16.25 2.08
CA HIS A 171 0.61 -16.33 3.37
C HIS A 171 -0.47 -15.24 3.43
N LEU A 172 -1.74 -15.65 3.42
CA LEU A 172 -2.87 -14.76 3.74
C LEU A 172 -3.04 -14.73 5.26
N ARG A 173 -3.11 -13.53 5.81
CA ARG A 173 -3.38 -13.31 7.23
C ARG A 173 -4.67 -12.52 7.41
#